data_1bf02559682e13a98c28683b1f594015
#
_entry.id   1bf02559682e13a98c28683b1f594015
#
_cell.length_a   1.000
_cell.length_b   1.000
_cell.length_c   1.000
_cell.angle_alpha   90.00
_cell.angle_beta   90.00
_cell.angle_gamma   90.00
#
_symmetry.space_group_name_H-M   'P 1'
#
loop_
_entity.id
_entity.type
_entity.pdbx_description
1 polymer ?
#
loop_
_entity_poly.entity_id
_entity_poly.type
_entity_poly.pdbx_seq_one_letter_code
_entity_poly.pdbx_strand_id
1 'polypeptide(L)'
;NNLSVGYHGKSLIEDVSLCVQRGKIVTLIGPNGSGKSTILKTVIGQLPELSGTVYLDGETMRSRSRNDVARRMAILMTARVEPELMTCRDVVSSGRYPYTGRLGVLRDEDKKIVEQSLSQVDALAFADAPFSAVSDGQRQRILLARALCQQPQLIVLDEPTSFLDIRYKLELLSVLKRMVRENDLAVLLSLHELDLARRISDTVICVAGDRIDRIGTPEEIFTSDYIARLYHLERGKYDECFSTLEFVP
;
A
#
# COMPACT_ATOMS: atom_id res chain seq x y z
N ASN A 1 -10.49 -8.28 12.51
CA ASN A 1 -11.03 -8.06 13.86
C ASN A 1 -10.30 -8.95 14.86
N ASN A 2 -9.80 -8.35 15.94
CA ASN A 2 -9.06 -8.99 17.05
C ASN A 2 -7.90 -9.87 16.55
N LEU A 3 -7.17 -9.36 15.56
CA LEU A 3 -6.14 -10.10 14.87
C LEU A 3 -4.86 -10.09 15.70
N SER A 4 -4.29 -11.27 15.98
CA SER A 4 -2.93 -11.38 16.52
C SER A 4 -1.97 -11.72 15.37
N VAL A 5 -0.93 -10.92 15.23
CA VAL A 5 0.06 -11.05 14.17
C VAL A 5 1.45 -11.33 14.72
N GLY A 6 2.24 -12.13 14.01
CA GLY A 6 3.58 -12.50 14.46
C GLY A 6 4.22 -13.57 13.60
N TYR A 7 5.27 -14.21 14.12
CA TYR A 7 6.08 -15.20 13.42
C TYR A 7 6.23 -16.48 14.26
N HIS A 8 6.24 -17.63 13.59
CA HIS A 8 6.53 -18.93 14.22
C HIS A 8 5.66 -19.23 15.47
N GLY A 9 4.39 -18.81 15.45
CA GLY A 9 3.46 -19.02 16.56
C GLY A 9 3.65 -18.05 17.74
N LYS A 10 4.60 -17.09 17.67
CA LYS A 10 4.80 -16.05 18.67
C LYS A 10 4.11 -14.77 18.22
N SER A 11 3.19 -14.25 19.06
CA SER A 11 2.54 -12.96 18.83
C SER A 11 3.56 -11.83 18.96
N LEU A 12 3.53 -10.90 17.99
CA LEU A 12 4.25 -9.63 18.02
C LEU A 12 3.29 -8.51 18.43
N ILE A 13 2.09 -8.51 17.86
CA ILE A 13 1.05 -7.53 18.17
C ILE A 13 -0.27 -8.29 18.34
N GLU A 14 -1.01 -7.96 19.38
CA GLU A 14 -2.30 -8.55 19.69
C GLU A 14 -3.43 -7.53 19.51
N ASP A 15 -4.64 -8.04 19.38
CA ASP A 15 -5.88 -7.26 19.30
C ASP A 15 -5.90 -6.16 18.22
N VAL A 16 -5.31 -6.47 17.05
CA VAL A 16 -5.35 -5.58 15.90
C VAL A 16 -6.75 -5.60 15.30
N SER A 17 -7.50 -4.52 15.52
CA SER A 17 -8.81 -4.30 14.90
C SER A 17 -8.76 -3.04 14.06
N LEU A 18 -8.90 -3.20 12.76
CA LEU A 18 -8.90 -2.09 11.80
C LEU A 18 -9.94 -2.32 10.70
N CYS A 19 -10.40 -1.24 10.11
CA CYS A 19 -11.31 -1.27 8.97
C CYS A 19 -10.80 -0.33 7.88
N VAL A 20 -10.80 -0.80 6.64
CA VAL A 20 -10.49 0.01 5.46
C VAL A 20 -11.75 0.10 4.63
N GLN A 21 -12.34 1.29 4.56
CA GLN A 21 -13.53 1.54 3.77
C GLN A 21 -13.17 1.87 2.33
N ARG A 22 -14.08 1.61 1.40
CA ARG A 22 -13.94 2.05 0.00
C ARG A 22 -13.85 3.58 -0.06
N GLY A 23 -13.11 4.08 -1.03
CA GLY A 23 -12.88 5.51 -1.17
C GLY A 23 -12.03 6.12 -0.05
N LYS A 24 -11.30 5.30 0.74
CA LYS A 24 -10.49 5.76 1.87
C LYS A 24 -9.06 5.25 1.81
N ILE A 25 -8.16 6.08 2.32
CA ILE A 25 -6.75 5.78 2.51
C ILE A 25 -6.48 5.63 4.01
N VAL A 26 -6.07 4.43 4.41
CA VAL A 26 -5.66 4.12 5.77
C VAL A 26 -4.15 3.89 5.79
N THR A 27 -3.44 4.64 6.64
CA THR A 27 -1.98 4.59 6.71
C THR A 27 -1.51 4.09 8.07
N LEU A 28 -0.60 3.10 8.05
CA LEU A 28 0.12 2.66 9.24
C LEU A 28 1.40 3.50 9.41
N ILE A 29 1.57 4.09 10.58
CA ILE A 29 2.80 4.78 10.99
C ILE A 29 3.36 4.18 12.27
N GLY A 30 4.62 4.44 12.56
CA GLY A 30 5.30 3.99 13.78
C GLY A 30 6.79 3.73 13.53
N PRO A 31 7.59 3.55 14.59
CA PRO A 31 9.02 3.31 14.49
C PRO A 31 9.39 2.12 13.61
N ASN A 32 10.66 2.06 13.18
CA ASN A 32 11.15 0.88 12.47
C ASN A 32 11.07 -0.35 13.38
N GLY A 33 10.65 -1.47 12.81
CA GLY A 33 10.45 -2.70 13.58
C GLY A 33 9.18 -2.75 14.45
N SER A 34 8.30 -1.73 14.40
CA SER A 34 7.05 -1.72 15.18
C SER A 34 6.00 -2.73 14.72
N GLY A 35 6.22 -3.47 13.62
CA GLY A 35 5.31 -4.51 13.16
C GLY A 35 4.34 -4.10 12.05
N LYS A 36 4.48 -2.90 11.45
CA LYS A 36 3.62 -2.44 10.33
C LYS A 36 3.57 -3.46 9.18
N SER A 37 4.74 -3.88 8.67
CA SER A 37 4.82 -4.88 7.60
C SER A 37 4.30 -6.25 8.03
N THR A 38 4.38 -6.60 9.32
CA THR A 38 3.81 -7.85 9.84
C THR A 38 2.29 -7.82 9.79
N ILE A 39 1.67 -6.68 10.17
CA ILE A 39 0.23 -6.47 10.04
C ILE A 39 -0.17 -6.60 8.56
N LEU A 40 0.51 -5.87 7.66
CA LEU A 40 0.20 -5.91 6.23
C LEU A 40 0.33 -7.33 5.67
N LYS A 41 1.43 -8.04 5.96
CA LYS A 41 1.66 -9.42 5.50
C LYS A 41 0.61 -10.40 6.02
N THR A 42 0.10 -10.20 7.24
CA THR A 42 -0.99 -11.02 7.77
C THR A 42 -2.31 -10.68 7.09
N VAL A 43 -2.61 -9.39 6.88
CA VAL A 43 -3.82 -8.94 6.18
C VAL A 43 -3.90 -9.50 4.76
N ILE A 44 -2.77 -9.59 4.04
CA ILE A 44 -2.73 -10.14 2.67
C ILE A 44 -2.60 -11.67 2.61
N GLY A 45 -2.53 -12.33 3.76
CA GLY A 45 -2.43 -13.79 3.85
C GLY A 45 -1.03 -14.37 3.55
N GLN A 46 0.02 -13.54 3.52
CA GLN A 46 1.42 -14.03 3.44
C GLN A 46 1.90 -14.63 4.76
N LEU A 47 1.41 -14.10 5.88
CA LEU A 47 1.62 -14.67 7.21
C LEU A 47 0.29 -15.21 7.73
N PRO A 48 0.31 -16.33 8.46
CA PRO A 48 -0.91 -16.86 9.07
C PRO A 48 -1.39 -15.92 10.18
N GLU A 49 -2.69 -15.76 10.30
CA GLU A 49 -3.31 -15.15 11.49
C GLU A 49 -3.07 -16.08 12.69
N LEU A 50 -2.48 -15.59 13.78
CA LEU A 50 -2.30 -16.35 15.02
C LEU A 50 -3.63 -16.47 15.77
N SER A 51 -4.43 -15.40 15.76
CA SER A 51 -5.83 -15.38 16.22
C SER A 51 -6.61 -14.31 15.44
N GLY A 52 -7.91 -14.26 15.62
CA GLY A 52 -8.79 -13.30 14.96
C GLY A 52 -9.09 -13.69 13.51
N THR A 53 -9.59 -12.74 12.72
CA THR A 53 -10.03 -13.00 11.35
C THR A 53 -9.91 -11.76 10.47
N VAL A 54 -9.41 -11.95 9.24
CA VAL A 54 -9.44 -10.95 8.18
C VAL A 54 -10.69 -11.15 7.32
N TYR A 55 -11.44 -10.07 7.13
CA TYR A 55 -12.63 -10.02 6.29
C TYR A 55 -12.34 -9.19 5.03
N LEU A 56 -12.84 -9.65 3.90
CA LEU A 56 -12.83 -8.92 2.63
C LEU A 56 -14.27 -8.88 2.11
N ASP A 57 -14.86 -7.68 2.01
CA ASP A 57 -16.29 -7.49 1.67
C ASP A 57 -17.24 -8.33 2.56
N GLY A 58 -17.03 -8.32 3.86
CA GLY A 58 -17.88 -9.01 4.85
C GLY A 58 -17.72 -10.53 4.94
N GLU A 59 -16.93 -11.15 4.05
CA GLU A 59 -16.61 -12.58 4.09
C GLU A 59 -15.18 -12.82 4.57
N THR A 60 -14.94 -13.92 5.26
CA THR A 60 -13.61 -14.27 5.73
C THR A 60 -12.67 -14.57 4.57
N MET A 61 -11.44 -14.08 4.59
CA MET A 61 -10.45 -14.39 3.54
C MET A 61 -10.20 -15.90 3.41
N ARG A 62 -10.27 -16.63 4.51
CA ARG A 62 -10.05 -18.09 4.52
C ARG A 62 -11.10 -18.87 3.74
N SER A 63 -12.33 -18.35 3.61
CA SER A 63 -13.41 -19.00 2.83
C SER A 63 -13.30 -18.75 1.33
N ARG A 64 -12.46 -17.80 0.90
CA ARG A 64 -12.32 -17.41 -0.50
C ARG A 64 -11.23 -18.21 -1.23
N SER A 65 -11.42 -18.45 -2.52
CA SER A 65 -10.36 -18.97 -3.36
C SER A 65 -9.24 -17.92 -3.54
N ARG A 66 -7.99 -18.40 -3.74
CA ARG A 66 -6.86 -17.48 -4.03
C ARG A 66 -7.13 -16.57 -5.22
N ASN A 67 -7.82 -17.09 -6.23
CA ASN A 67 -8.17 -16.31 -7.42
C ASN A 67 -9.23 -15.24 -7.14
N ASP A 68 -10.19 -15.49 -6.26
CA ASP A 68 -11.19 -14.50 -5.85
C ASP A 68 -10.52 -13.38 -5.03
N VAL A 69 -9.65 -13.72 -4.09
CA VAL A 69 -8.84 -12.72 -3.36
C VAL A 69 -8.00 -11.90 -4.32
N ALA A 70 -7.30 -12.55 -5.28
CA ALA A 70 -6.47 -11.87 -6.26
C ALA A 70 -7.25 -10.95 -7.22
N ARG A 71 -8.55 -11.14 -7.43
CA ARG A 71 -9.39 -10.20 -8.19
C ARG A 71 -9.82 -8.97 -7.39
N ARG A 72 -9.80 -9.06 -6.06
CA ARG A 72 -10.32 -8.00 -5.16
C ARG A 72 -9.21 -7.22 -4.48
N MET A 73 -8.04 -7.83 -4.28
CA MET A 73 -6.93 -7.24 -3.55
C MET A 73 -5.66 -7.28 -4.39
N ALA A 74 -5.08 -6.13 -4.65
CA ALA A 74 -3.75 -6.01 -5.23
C ALA A 74 -2.72 -5.68 -4.15
N ILE A 75 -1.48 -6.10 -4.37
CA ILE A 75 -0.41 -6.00 -3.39
C ILE A 75 0.82 -5.41 -4.05
N LEU A 76 1.42 -4.41 -3.38
CA LEU A 76 2.67 -3.81 -3.75
C LEU A 76 3.57 -3.77 -2.51
N MET A 77 4.49 -4.74 -2.44
CA MET A 77 5.44 -4.87 -1.33
C MET A 77 6.82 -4.35 -1.74
N THR A 78 7.62 -3.99 -0.75
CA THR A 78 8.98 -3.46 -0.93
C THR A 78 9.95 -4.43 -1.58
N ALA A 79 9.60 -5.73 -1.68
CA ALA A 79 10.45 -6.73 -2.32
C ALA A 79 10.67 -6.40 -3.80
N ARG A 80 11.93 -6.28 -4.21
CA ARG A 80 12.29 -6.05 -5.61
C ARG A 80 11.89 -7.26 -6.46
N VAL A 81 10.98 -7.04 -7.38
CA VAL A 81 10.67 -8.00 -8.46
C VAL A 81 11.49 -7.57 -9.66
N GLU A 82 12.42 -8.39 -10.10
CA GLU A 82 13.29 -8.12 -11.26
C GLU A 82 13.09 -9.18 -12.35
N PRO A 83 12.02 -9.10 -13.14
CA PRO A 83 11.84 -9.98 -14.29
C PRO A 83 12.84 -9.57 -15.39
N GLU A 84 13.79 -10.45 -15.69
CA GLU A 84 14.92 -10.15 -16.59
C GLU A 84 14.50 -9.94 -18.06
N LEU A 85 13.43 -10.58 -18.51
CA LEU A 85 13.04 -10.63 -19.92
C LEU A 85 11.68 -9.99 -20.22
N MET A 86 11.10 -9.24 -19.29
CA MET A 86 9.78 -8.62 -19.47
C MET A 86 9.90 -7.15 -19.82
N THR A 87 9.06 -6.69 -20.75
CA THR A 87 8.81 -5.26 -20.94
C THR A 87 7.97 -4.71 -19.78
N CYS A 88 7.93 -3.39 -19.63
CA CYS A 88 7.03 -2.74 -18.69
C CYS A 88 5.56 -3.14 -18.93
N ARG A 89 5.16 -3.23 -20.20
CA ARG A 89 3.84 -3.70 -20.64
C ARG A 89 3.55 -5.13 -20.17
N ASP A 90 4.51 -6.04 -20.30
CA ASP A 90 4.35 -7.43 -19.85
C ASP A 90 4.16 -7.51 -18.34
N VAL A 91 4.92 -6.70 -17.57
CA VAL A 91 4.76 -6.60 -16.13
C VAL A 91 3.35 -6.14 -15.76
N VAL A 92 2.83 -5.08 -16.41
CA VAL A 92 1.47 -4.60 -16.17
C VAL A 92 0.44 -5.66 -16.58
N SER A 93 0.65 -6.32 -17.72
CA SER A 93 -0.22 -7.38 -18.24
C SER A 93 -0.36 -8.55 -17.26
N SER A 94 0.67 -8.83 -16.46
CA SER A 94 0.60 -9.87 -15.42
C SER A 94 -0.47 -9.59 -14.36
N GLY A 95 -0.90 -8.33 -14.19
CA GLY A 95 -2.04 -7.97 -13.34
C GLY A 95 -3.37 -8.61 -13.80
N ARG A 96 -3.45 -9.06 -15.06
CA ARG A 96 -4.65 -9.74 -15.59
C ARG A 96 -4.67 -11.25 -15.35
N TYR A 97 -3.61 -11.86 -14.79
CA TYR A 97 -3.58 -13.32 -14.55
C TYR A 97 -4.79 -13.88 -13.81
N PRO A 98 -5.40 -13.21 -12.83
CA PRO A 98 -6.61 -13.70 -12.19
C PRO A 98 -7.82 -13.87 -13.15
N TYR A 99 -7.75 -13.29 -14.36
CA TYR A 99 -8.82 -13.26 -15.35
C TYR A 99 -8.55 -14.10 -16.60
N THR A 100 -7.30 -14.51 -16.86
CA THR A 100 -6.87 -15.12 -18.13
C THR A 100 -6.98 -16.65 -18.18
N GLY A 101 -7.41 -17.29 -17.08
CA GLY A 101 -7.50 -18.75 -17.02
C GLY A 101 -6.13 -19.47 -17.08
N ARG A 102 -6.13 -20.78 -17.36
CA ARG A 102 -4.91 -21.61 -17.31
C ARG A 102 -3.85 -21.30 -18.36
N LEU A 103 -4.25 -20.75 -19.49
CA LEU A 103 -3.33 -20.46 -20.61
C LEU A 103 -2.71 -19.07 -20.56
N GLY A 104 -3.15 -18.22 -19.63
CA GLY A 104 -2.61 -16.86 -19.50
C GLY A 104 -2.87 -15.93 -20.70
N VAL A 105 -3.78 -16.30 -21.61
CA VAL A 105 -4.04 -15.55 -22.84
C VAL A 105 -4.90 -14.32 -22.54
N LEU A 106 -4.36 -13.14 -22.86
CA LEU A 106 -5.07 -11.87 -22.76
C LEU A 106 -6.11 -11.72 -23.86
N ARG A 107 -7.32 -11.35 -23.50
CA ARG A 107 -8.38 -10.97 -24.42
C ARG A 107 -8.20 -9.49 -24.80
N ASP A 108 -8.90 -9.03 -25.83
CA ASP A 108 -8.80 -7.61 -26.27
C ASP A 108 -9.29 -6.62 -25.19
N GLU A 109 -10.23 -7.04 -24.34
CA GLU A 109 -10.63 -6.27 -23.16
C GLU A 109 -9.49 -6.13 -22.15
N ASP A 110 -8.73 -7.20 -21.89
CA ASP A 110 -7.58 -7.18 -20.99
C ASP A 110 -6.49 -6.24 -21.52
N LYS A 111 -6.23 -6.26 -22.83
CA LYS A 111 -5.27 -5.34 -23.47
C LYS A 111 -5.67 -3.87 -23.28
N LYS A 112 -6.97 -3.55 -23.43
CA LYS A 112 -7.48 -2.20 -23.17
C LYS A 112 -7.26 -1.78 -21.72
N ILE A 113 -7.50 -2.67 -20.75
CA ILE A 113 -7.26 -2.41 -19.34
C ILE A 113 -5.78 -2.18 -19.07
N VAL A 114 -4.88 -2.93 -19.71
CA VAL A 114 -3.43 -2.71 -19.63
C VAL A 114 -3.05 -1.31 -20.11
N GLU A 115 -3.53 -0.88 -21.28
CA GLU A 115 -3.28 0.46 -21.83
C GLU A 115 -3.82 1.55 -20.90
N GLN A 116 -5.03 1.39 -20.39
CA GLN A 116 -5.63 2.33 -19.43
C GLN A 116 -4.80 2.43 -18.15
N SER A 117 -4.35 1.30 -17.62
CA SER A 117 -3.54 1.27 -16.40
C SER A 117 -2.17 1.94 -16.59
N LEU A 118 -1.53 1.73 -17.74
CA LEU A 118 -0.31 2.42 -18.12
C LEU A 118 -0.52 3.94 -18.25
N SER A 119 -1.63 4.35 -18.86
CA SER A 119 -2.01 5.76 -19.01
C SER A 119 -2.25 6.43 -17.66
N GLN A 120 -2.92 5.74 -16.73
CA GLN A 120 -3.24 6.27 -15.39
C GLN A 120 -2.01 6.64 -14.56
N VAL A 121 -0.86 6.03 -14.84
CA VAL A 121 0.41 6.30 -14.15
C VAL A 121 1.42 7.03 -15.04
N ASP A 122 1.00 7.57 -16.19
CA ASP A 122 1.85 8.26 -17.16
C ASP A 122 3.05 7.41 -17.65
N ALA A 123 2.81 6.12 -17.93
CA ALA A 123 3.84 5.16 -18.28
C ALA A 123 3.82 4.69 -19.75
N LEU A 124 2.90 5.19 -20.57
CA LEU A 124 2.77 4.76 -21.98
C LEU A 124 4.05 4.99 -22.78
N ALA A 125 4.76 6.09 -22.53
CA ALA A 125 5.96 6.46 -23.30
C ALA A 125 7.12 5.45 -23.17
N PHE A 126 7.14 4.64 -22.10
CA PHE A 126 8.17 3.62 -21.88
C PHE A 126 7.59 2.21 -21.66
N ALA A 127 6.33 2.01 -22.08
CA ALA A 127 5.64 0.74 -21.88
C ALA A 127 6.37 -0.46 -22.50
N ASP A 128 6.99 -0.26 -23.66
CA ASP A 128 7.68 -1.32 -24.40
C ASP A 128 9.19 -1.41 -24.08
N ALA A 129 9.68 -0.58 -23.16
CA ALA A 129 11.04 -0.68 -22.65
C ALA A 129 11.22 -1.92 -21.76
N PRO A 130 12.43 -2.52 -21.73
CA PRO A 130 12.75 -3.58 -20.77
C PRO A 130 12.55 -3.08 -19.33
N PHE A 131 11.86 -3.85 -18.50
CA PHE A 131 11.59 -3.46 -17.09
C PHE A 131 12.89 -3.28 -16.28
N SER A 132 13.95 -4.00 -16.64
CA SER A 132 15.27 -3.86 -16.01
C SER A 132 15.98 -2.54 -16.38
N ALA A 133 15.60 -1.88 -17.48
CA ALA A 133 16.25 -0.68 -17.99
C ALA A 133 15.62 0.64 -17.54
N VAL A 134 14.46 0.59 -16.86
CA VAL A 134 13.78 1.80 -16.36
C VAL A 134 14.29 2.22 -14.99
N SER A 135 14.18 3.53 -14.68
CA SER A 135 14.54 4.09 -13.36
C SER A 135 13.66 3.55 -12.23
N ASP A 136 14.10 3.66 -10.98
CA ASP A 136 13.32 3.19 -9.82
C ASP A 136 11.95 3.88 -9.74
N GLY A 137 11.86 5.18 -10.04
CA GLY A 137 10.57 5.88 -10.09
C GLY A 137 9.65 5.38 -11.21
N GLN A 138 10.19 5.11 -12.40
CA GLN A 138 9.45 4.49 -13.49
C GLN A 138 9.03 3.06 -13.14
N ARG A 139 9.92 2.29 -12.53
CA ARG A 139 9.63 0.93 -12.05
C ARG A 139 8.45 0.92 -11.07
N GLN A 140 8.43 1.86 -10.12
CA GLN A 140 7.35 1.97 -9.15
C GLN A 140 6.01 2.31 -9.80
N ARG A 141 6.01 3.18 -10.83
CA ARG A 141 4.81 3.46 -11.63
C ARG A 141 4.30 2.20 -12.35
N ILE A 142 5.18 1.41 -12.93
CA ILE A 142 4.81 0.14 -13.59
C ILE A 142 4.21 -0.85 -12.59
N LEU A 143 4.80 -0.98 -11.39
CA LEU A 143 4.26 -1.86 -10.35
C LEU A 143 2.90 -1.37 -9.86
N LEU A 144 2.69 -0.05 -9.76
CA LEU A 144 1.37 0.51 -9.46
C LEU A 144 0.39 0.27 -10.61
N ALA A 145 0.79 0.47 -11.87
CA ALA A 145 -0.06 0.15 -13.04
C ALA A 145 -0.46 -1.32 -13.05
N ARG A 146 0.45 -2.24 -12.72
CA ARG A 146 0.15 -3.67 -12.58
C ARG A 146 -0.93 -3.91 -11.50
N ALA A 147 -0.82 -3.23 -10.37
CA ALA A 147 -1.81 -3.34 -9.30
C ALA A 147 -3.18 -2.80 -9.74
N LEU A 148 -3.22 -1.66 -10.42
CA LEU A 148 -4.45 -1.06 -10.98
C LEU A 148 -5.06 -1.94 -12.09
N CYS A 149 -4.21 -2.53 -12.94
CA CYS A 149 -4.62 -3.43 -14.02
C CYS A 149 -5.39 -4.66 -13.52
N GLN A 150 -5.18 -5.06 -12.28
CA GLN A 150 -5.94 -6.10 -11.60
C GLN A 150 -7.37 -5.66 -11.28
N GLN A 151 -7.70 -4.36 -11.37
CA GLN A 151 -8.99 -3.76 -11.01
C GLN A 151 -9.44 -4.15 -9.58
N PRO A 152 -8.59 -3.95 -8.58
CA PRO A 152 -8.86 -4.36 -7.21
C PRO A 152 -9.86 -3.43 -6.53
N GLN A 153 -10.45 -3.91 -5.44
CA GLN A 153 -11.24 -3.11 -4.49
C GLN A 153 -10.37 -2.54 -3.38
N LEU A 154 -9.28 -3.24 -3.05
CA LEU A 154 -8.28 -2.85 -2.05
C LEU A 154 -6.87 -2.98 -2.63
N ILE A 155 -6.05 -1.95 -2.46
CA ILE A 155 -4.60 -2.04 -2.67
C ILE A 155 -3.89 -1.97 -1.32
N VAL A 156 -3.00 -2.94 -1.08
CA VAL A 156 -2.12 -2.95 0.09
C VAL A 156 -0.70 -2.65 -0.35
N LEU A 157 -0.09 -1.60 0.25
CA LEU A 157 1.26 -1.15 -0.09
C LEU A 157 2.14 -1.11 1.16
N ASP A 158 3.30 -1.73 1.10
CA ASP A 158 4.29 -1.66 2.17
C ASP A 158 5.43 -0.74 1.75
N GLU A 159 5.51 0.43 2.38
CA GLU A 159 6.52 1.47 2.13
C GLU A 159 6.71 1.83 0.64
N PRO A 160 5.64 2.18 -0.09
CA PRO A 160 5.71 2.37 -1.54
C PRO A 160 6.59 3.55 -1.97
N THR A 161 6.95 4.44 -1.05
CA THR A 161 7.78 5.63 -1.28
C THR A 161 9.25 5.42 -0.99
N SER A 162 9.65 4.26 -0.44
CA SER A 162 11.04 3.95 -0.13
C SER A 162 11.92 3.98 -1.38
N PHE A 163 13.11 4.57 -1.25
CA PHE A 163 14.10 4.72 -2.32
C PHE A 163 13.70 5.65 -3.48
N LEU A 164 12.55 6.33 -3.41
CA LEU A 164 12.14 7.33 -4.39
C LEU A 164 12.61 8.73 -3.98
N ASP A 165 12.94 9.55 -4.96
CA ASP A 165 13.10 10.99 -4.72
C ASP A 165 11.73 11.67 -4.46
N ILE A 166 11.76 12.90 -3.97
CA ILE A 166 10.55 13.62 -3.55
C ILE A 166 9.54 13.77 -4.69
N ARG A 167 10.01 13.98 -5.92
CA ARG A 167 9.14 14.14 -7.08
C ARG A 167 8.32 12.87 -7.33
N TYR A 168 8.98 11.72 -7.40
CA TYR A 168 8.31 10.44 -7.64
C TYR A 168 7.42 10.00 -6.48
N LYS A 169 7.78 10.33 -5.23
CA LYS A 169 6.91 10.13 -4.05
C LYS A 169 5.58 10.87 -4.21
N LEU A 170 5.65 12.16 -4.55
CA LEU A 170 4.46 12.99 -4.72
C LEU A 170 3.60 12.53 -5.91
N GLU A 171 4.21 12.16 -7.03
CA GLU A 171 3.51 11.62 -8.20
C GLU A 171 2.78 10.32 -7.86
N LEU A 172 3.44 9.36 -7.19
CA LEU A 172 2.84 8.09 -6.74
C LEU A 172 1.62 8.33 -5.84
N LEU A 173 1.78 9.17 -4.81
CA LEU A 173 0.71 9.46 -3.87
C LEU A 173 -0.45 10.22 -4.53
N SER A 174 -0.17 11.08 -5.51
CA SER A 174 -1.18 11.79 -6.29
C SER A 174 -2.00 10.81 -7.13
N VAL A 175 -1.36 9.84 -7.77
CA VAL A 175 -2.05 8.78 -8.52
C VAL A 175 -2.94 7.96 -7.58
N LEU A 176 -2.42 7.52 -6.42
CA LEU A 176 -3.22 6.78 -5.44
C LEU A 176 -4.45 7.59 -4.99
N LYS A 177 -4.27 8.87 -4.65
CA LYS A 177 -5.37 9.74 -4.21
C LYS A 177 -6.43 9.94 -5.29
N ARG A 178 -6.00 10.07 -6.56
CA ARG A 178 -6.91 10.12 -7.71
C ARG A 178 -7.71 8.83 -7.86
N MET A 179 -7.06 7.66 -7.81
CA MET A 179 -7.72 6.36 -7.95
C MET A 179 -8.73 6.09 -6.83
N VAL A 180 -8.40 6.47 -5.60
CA VAL A 180 -9.33 6.39 -4.47
C VAL A 180 -10.62 7.19 -4.74
N ARG A 181 -10.49 8.40 -5.28
CA ARG A 181 -11.63 9.28 -5.57
C ARG A 181 -12.45 8.84 -6.79
N GLU A 182 -11.77 8.42 -7.87
CA GLU A 182 -12.42 8.13 -9.15
C GLU A 182 -12.98 6.71 -9.21
N ASN A 183 -12.33 5.74 -8.55
CA ASN A 183 -12.67 4.32 -8.66
C ASN A 183 -13.19 3.71 -7.36
N ASP A 184 -13.49 4.52 -6.34
CA ASP A 184 -13.92 4.04 -5.02
C ASP A 184 -12.96 2.99 -4.42
N LEU A 185 -11.65 3.15 -4.72
CA LEU A 185 -10.59 2.24 -4.31
C LEU A 185 -10.29 2.40 -2.83
N ALA A 186 -10.23 1.29 -2.09
CA ALA A 186 -9.68 1.27 -0.74
C ALA A 186 -8.15 1.14 -0.78
N VAL A 187 -7.44 1.88 0.07
CA VAL A 187 -5.98 1.80 0.18
C VAL A 187 -5.56 1.59 1.62
N LEU A 188 -4.74 0.57 1.85
CA LEU A 188 -4.04 0.33 3.12
C LEU A 188 -2.54 0.37 2.86
N LEU A 189 -1.82 1.31 3.50
CA LEU A 189 -0.39 1.44 3.26
C LEU A 189 0.39 1.70 4.54
N SER A 190 1.70 1.39 4.52
CA SER A 190 2.64 1.86 5.52
C SER A 190 3.50 3.01 4.93
N LEU A 191 3.77 4.02 5.74
CA LEU A 191 4.68 5.11 5.39
C LEU A 191 5.63 5.43 6.54
N HIS A 192 6.87 5.83 6.19
CA HIS A 192 7.84 6.36 7.13
C HIS A 192 7.82 7.87 7.22
N GLU A 193 7.49 8.52 6.10
CA GLU A 193 7.46 9.98 6.01
C GLU A 193 6.16 10.53 6.61
N LEU A 194 6.27 11.13 7.78
CA LEU A 194 5.13 11.65 8.55
C LEU A 194 4.34 12.72 7.80
N ASP A 195 5.03 13.61 7.08
CA ASP A 195 4.39 14.66 6.28
C ASP A 195 3.54 14.08 5.15
N LEU A 196 4.05 13.05 4.47
CA LEU A 196 3.32 12.37 3.42
C LEU A 196 2.13 11.63 3.99
N ALA A 197 2.31 10.92 5.12
CA ALA A 197 1.23 10.23 5.81
C ALA A 197 0.12 11.21 6.24
N ARG A 198 0.46 12.35 6.81
CA ARG A 198 -0.49 13.41 7.20
C ARG A 198 -1.32 13.92 6.02
N ARG A 199 -0.70 14.08 4.83
CA ARG A 199 -1.34 14.67 3.64
C ARG A 199 -2.21 13.71 2.85
N ILE A 200 -1.88 12.40 2.89
CA ILE A 200 -2.59 11.43 2.05
C ILE A 200 -3.71 10.71 2.78
N SER A 201 -3.60 10.54 4.09
CA SER A 201 -4.46 9.65 4.86
C SER A 201 -5.83 10.24 5.16
N ASP A 202 -6.86 9.41 5.11
CA ASP A 202 -8.15 9.67 5.76
C ASP A 202 -8.13 9.18 7.21
N THR A 203 -7.42 8.07 7.47
CA THR A 203 -7.24 7.50 8.81
C THR A 203 -5.80 7.06 8.99
N VAL A 204 -5.26 7.30 10.17
CA VAL A 204 -3.91 6.91 10.56
C VAL A 204 -3.97 5.91 11.70
N ILE A 205 -3.20 4.82 11.58
CA ILE A 205 -3.04 3.77 12.59
C ILE A 205 -1.62 3.83 13.11
N CYS A 206 -1.48 4.07 14.41
CA CYS A 206 -0.19 4.18 15.07
C CYS A 206 0.20 2.84 15.71
N VAL A 207 1.33 2.29 15.26
CA VAL A 207 1.85 1.00 15.70
C VAL A 207 3.04 1.23 16.62
N ALA A 208 2.95 0.80 17.88
CA ALA A 208 3.94 1.04 18.93
C ALA A 208 4.78 -0.20 19.31
N GLY A 209 4.96 -1.13 18.38
CA GLY A 209 5.83 -2.30 18.54
C GLY A 209 5.12 -3.54 19.09
N ASP A 210 4.27 -3.41 20.08
CA ASP A 210 3.53 -4.51 20.70
C ASP A 210 2.00 -4.38 20.56
N ARG A 211 1.52 -3.21 20.11
CA ARG A 211 0.09 -2.91 20.01
C ARG A 211 -0.20 -1.82 18.96
N ILE A 212 -1.48 -1.71 18.63
CA ILE A 212 -2.02 -0.48 18.05
C ILE A 212 -2.21 0.51 19.20
N ASP A 213 -1.46 1.62 19.16
CA ASP A 213 -1.50 2.61 20.23
C ASP A 213 -2.66 3.61 20.06
N ARG A 214 -2.90 4.02 18.81
CA ARG A 214 -4.00 4.95 18.47
C ARG A 214 -4.45 4.77 17.04
N ILE A 215 -5.74 5.02 16.79
CA ILE A 215 -6.35 5.16 15.45
C ILE A 215 -7.12 6.48 15.46
N GLY A 216 -6.96 7.31 14.41
CA GLY A 216 -7.66 8.58 14.31
C GLY A 216 -7.44 9.28 12.97
N THR A 217 -7.99 10.47 12.84
CA THR A 217 -7.73 11.33 11.70
C THR A 217 -6.31 11.90 11.74
N PRO A 218 -5.77 12.40 10.62
CA PRO A 218 -4.47 13.07 10.63
C PRO A 218 -4.38 14.20 11.67
N GLU A 219 -5.44 14.99 11.85
CA GLU A 219 -5.50 16.10 12.80
C GLU A 219 -5.39 15.64 14.26
N GLU A 220 -5.98 14.48 14.57
CA GLU A 220 -5.94 13.90 15.92
C GLU A 220 -4.59 13.24 16.24
N ILE A 221 -3.91 12.72 15.21
CA ILE A 221 -2.66 11.96 15.37
C ILE A 221 -1.42 12.83 15.30
N PHE A 222 -1.32 13.74 14.30
CA PHE A 222 -0.11 14.52 14.07
C PHE A 222 0.00 15.74 15.00
N THR A 223 -0.10 15.49 16.31
CA THR A 223 0.21 16.46 17.35
C THR A 223 1.64 16.26 17.85
N SER A 224 2.34 17.35 18.16
CA SER A 224 3.75 17.34 18.56
C SER A 224 4.03 16.39 19.73
N ASP A 225 3.24 16.47 20.77
CA ASP A 225 3.41 15.64 21.97
C ASP A 225 3.18 14.15 21.68
N TYR A 226 2.22 13.83 20.82
CA TYR A 226 1.91 12.43 20.52
C TYR A 226 2.97 11.81 19.62
N ILE A 227 3.36 12.49 18.55
CA ILE A 227 4.39 12.01 17.63
C ILE A 227 5.75 11.87 18.34
N ALA A 228 6.14 12.87 19.15
CA ALA A 228 7.37 12.78 19.95
C ALA A 228 7.37 11.54 20.85
N ARG A 229 6.25 11.24 21.50
CA ARG A 229 6.11 10.04 22.33
C ARG A 229 6.14 8.74 21.53
N LEU A 230 5.41 8.66 20.40
CA LEU A 230 5.36 7.46 19.54
C LEU A 230 6.73 7.09 18.98
N TYR A 231 7.54 8.10 18.62
CA TYR A 231 8.87 7.91 18.04
C TYR A 231 10.02 8.05 19.05
N HIS A 232 9.70 8.16 20.35
CA HIS A 232 10.69 8.31 21.44
C HIS A 232 11.62 9.53 21.25
N LEU A 233 11.07 10.63 20.72
CA LEU A 233 11.79 11.90 20.54
C LEU A 233 11.74 12.74 21.81
N GLU A 234 12.76 13.58 22.01
CA GLU A 234 12.71 14.63 23.04
C GLU A 234 11.59 15.62 22.73
N ARG A 235 10.96 16.17 23.80
CA ARG A 235 9.90 17.17 23.66
C ARG A 235 10.41 18.39 22.86
N GLY A 236 9.60 18.88 21.92
CA GLY A 236 9.90 20.02 21.08
C GLY A 236 10.68 19.70 19.79
N LYS A 237 11.43 18.60 19.71
CA LYS A 237 12.20 18.26 18.49
C LYS A 237 11.33 18.06 17.25
N TYR A 238 10.11 17.59 17.41
CA TYR A 238 9.20 17.43 16.28
C TYR A 238 8.80 18.81 15.72
N ASP A 239 8.46 19.76 16.58
CA ASP A 239 8.08 21.12 16.16
C ASP A 239 9.24 21.90 15.53
N GLU A 240 10.44 21.78 16.09
CA GLU A 240 11.65 22.40 15.52
C GLU A 240 11.95 21.91 14.11
N CYS A 241 11.73 20.62 13.82
CA CYS A 241 11.99 20.03 12.51
C CYS A 241 10.89 20.29 11.48
N PHE A 242 9.64 20.49 11.90
CA PHE A 242 8.47 20.50 11.00
C PHE A 242 7.71 21.84 10.97
N SER A 243 7.93 22.74 11.91
CA SER A 243 7.34 24.09 11.91
C SER A 243 7.83 24.99 10.77
N THR A 244 8.94 24.63 10.12
CA THR A 244 9.54 25.40 9.01
C THR A 244 9.09 24.92 7.61
N LEU A 245 8.26 23.88 7.50
CA LEU A 245 7.69 23.41 6.24
C LEU A 245 6.26 23.94 6.02
N GLU A 246 6.04 25.22 6.23
CA GLU A 246 4.89 25.90 5.64
C GLU A 246 5.09 25.97 4.12
N PHE A 247 4.49 25.03 3.41
CA PHE A 247 4.32 25.17 1.98
C PHE A 247 3.26 26.24 1.76
N VAL A 248 3.71 27.41 1.34
CA VAL A 248 2.86 28.45 0.74
C VAL A 248 2.14 27.81 -0.44
N PRO A 249 0.82 28.00 -0.61
CA PRO A 249 -0.02 27.41 -1.64
C PRO A 249 0.40 27.74 -3.06
#